data_1465f0af0ecd4fe69781b3060d2ea4a2
#
_entry.id   1465f0af0ecd4fe69781b3060d2ea4a2
#
_cell.length_a   1.000
_cell.length_b   1.000
_cell.length_c   1.000
_cell.angle_alpha   90.00
_cell.angle_beta   90.00
_cell.angle_gamma   90.00
#
_symmetry.space_group_name_H-M   'P 1'
#
loop_
_entity.id
_entity.type
_entity.pdbx_description
1 polymer ?
#
loop_
_entity_poly.entity_id
_entity_poly.type
_entity_poly.pdbx_seq_one_letter_code
_entity_poly.pdbx_strand_id
1 'polypeptide(L)'
;MSDEKISTKVLCAIFATGILSFCGVAGETAMNITFPVLMKAFSVNTSTVQWVTTIYLLVVACVVPLSAYLKRSFKMKTIFLVANLLSILGVLIDFIAPSFGFVVLGRLVQGMGVGFALPLMFNIILEQVPSRKIGLMMGVGTLITAVAPAIGPTVGGLLTAHFGWRSIFLVQFPILLASLVAGLRSIEQKSEVQRESLDILSLLATIFLFLGLILGLHG
;
A
#
# COMPACT_ATOMS: atom_id res chain seq x y z
N MET A 1 9.88 36.62 -11.75
CA MET A 1 9.00 35.52 -11.29
C MET A 1 9.90 34.31 -11.13
N SER A 2 10.33 34.02 -9.90
CA SER A 2 11.24 32.90 -9.64
C SER A 2 10.50 31.58 -9.92
N ASP A 3 11.11 30.79 -10.80
CA ASP A 3 10.67 29.42 -11.09
C ASP A 3 10.97 28.56 -9.84
N GLU A 4 10.00 28.47 -8.91
CA GLU A 4 10.19 27.72 -7.66
C GLU A 4 10.43 26.23 -8.01
N LYS A 5 11.68 25.82 -7.89
CA LYS A 5 12.09 24.43 -8.12
C LYS A 5 11.57 23.53 -6.99
N ILE A 6 11.01 22.39 -7.34
CA ILE A 6 10.68 21.36 -6.35
C ILE A 6 11.99 20.87 -5.74
N SER A 7 12.07 20.85 -4.42
CA SER A 7 13.26 20.32 -3.73
C SER A 7 13.46 18.83 -4.05
N THR A 8 14.70 18.43 -4.25
CA THR A 8 15.07 17.01 -4.47
C THR A 8 14.57 16.12 -3.32
N LYS A 9 14.56 16.63 -2.08
CA LYS A 9 14.00 15.90 -0.94
C LYS A 9 12.51 15.61 -1.10
N VAL A 10 11.73 16.60 -1.56
CA VAL A 10 10.29 16.44 -1.80
C VAL A 10 10.06 15.44 -2.91
N LEU A 11 10.82 15.49 -4.00
CA LEU A 11 10.74 14.48 -5.06
C LEU A 11 11.06 13.07 -4.52
N CYS A 12 12.15 12.91 -3.78
CA CYS A 12 12.48 11.62 -3.16
C CYS A 12 11.38 11.12 -2.21
N ALA A 13 10.74 12.00 -1.44
CA ALA A 13 9.64 11.64 -0.56
C ALA A 13 8.41 11.15 -1.33
N ILE A 14 8.05 11.83 -2.44
CA ILE A 14 6.95 11.45 -3.33
C ILE A 14 7.26 10.10 -3.99
N PHE A 15 8.46 9.91 -4.51
CA PHE A 15 8.85 8.62 -5.10
C PHE A 15 8.91 7.49 -4.08
N ALA A 16 9.41 7.73 -2.86
CA ALA A 16 9.43 6.71 -1.81
C ALA A 16 8.01 6.24 -1.45
N THR A 17 7.08 7.16 -1.22
CA THR A 17 5.68 6.82 -0.94
C THR A 17 4.97 6.23 -2.17
N GLY A 18 5.31 6.72 -3.37
CA GLY A 18 4.82 6.17 -4.63
C GLY A 18 5.27 4.73 -4.88
N ILE A 19 6.52 4.40 -4.58
CA ILE A 19 7.06 3.02 -4.67
C ILE A 19 6.31 2.09 -3.69
N LEU A 20 6.06 2.54 -2.47
CA LEU A 20 5.30 1.76 -1.50
C LEU A 20 3.87 1.47 -2.02
N SER A 21 3.19 2.49 -2.56
CA SER A 21 1.87 2.35 -3.16
C SER A 21 1.90 1.46 -4.40
N PHE A 22 2.89 1.65 -5.29
CA PHE A 22 3.09 0.83 -6.48
C PHE A 22 3.28 -0.65 -6.14
N CYS A 23 4.16 -0.97 -5.18
CA CYS A 23 4.38 -2.35 -4.72
C CYS A 23 3.09 -2.97 -4.18
N GLY A 24 2.28 -2.18 -3.46
CA GLY A 24 1.00 -2.65 -2.95
C GLY A 24 0.03 -3.05 -4.06
N VAL A 25 -0.20 -2.15 -5.03
CA VAL A 25 -1.14 -2.36 -6.13
C VAL A 25 -0.62 -3.42 -7.12
N ALA A 26 0.67 -3.38 -7.47
CA ALA A 26 1.27 -4.38 -8.36
C ALA A 26 1.29 -5.77 -7.70
N GLY A 27 1.57 -5.85 -6.39
CA GLY A 27 1.52 -7.10 -5.65
C GLY A 27 0.11 -7.68 -5.52
N GLU A 28 -0.91 -6.83 -5.35
CA GLU A 28 -2.32 -7.25 -5.33
C GLU A 28 -2.70 -7.87 -6.67
N THR A 29 -2.44 -7.20 -7.78
CA THR A 29 -2.80 -7.70 -9.10
C THR A 29 -1.94 -8.90 -9.55
N ALA A 30 -0.67 -8.96 -9.13
CA ALA A 30 0.19 -10.13 -9.34
C ALA A 30 -0.35 -11.37 -8.63
N MET A 31 -0.89 -11.24 -7.42
CA MET A 31 -1.43 -12.35 -6.65
C MET A 31 -2.65 -12.99 -7.32
N ASN A 32 -3.47 -12.24 -8.05
CA ASN A 32 -4.61 -12.79 -8.78
C ASN A 32 -4.19 -13.84 -9.81
N ILE A 33 -3.05 -13.65 -10.46
CA ILE A 33 -2.49 -14.62 -11.43
C ILE A 33 -1.98 -15.89 -10.74
N THR A 34 -1.63 -15.82 -9.46
CA THR A 34 -1.11 -16.97 -8.71
C THR A 34 -2.19 -17.91 -8.17
N PHE A 35 -3.48 -17.57 -8.26
CA PHE A 35 -4.57 -18.36 -7.69
C PHE A 35 -4.53 -19.84 -8.06
N PRO A 36 -4.36 -20.25 -9.33
CA PRO A 36 -4.28 -21.67 -9.66
C PRO A 36 -3.12 -22.41 -9.01
N VAL A 37 -1.98 -21.69 -8.79
CA VAL A 37 -0.80 -22.25 -8.15
C VAL A 37 -1.03 -22.37 -6.64
N LEU A 38 -1.63 -21.37 -6.01
CA LEU A 38 -1.98 -21.38 -4.59
C LEU A 38 -3.02 -22.46 -4.26
N MET A 39 -4.03 -22.63 -5.12
CA MET A 39 -5.05 -23.68 -4.97
C MET A 39 -4.40 -25.06 -4.93
N LYS A 40 -3.43 -25.32 -5.81
CA LYS A 40 -2.68 -26.59 -5.83
C LYS A 40 -1.75 -26.72 -4.63
N ALA A 41 -1.01 -25.65 -4.30
CA ALA A 41 0.00 -25.67 -3.23
C ALA A 41 -0.61 -25.90 -1.84
N PHE A 42 -1.81 -25.37 -1.60
CA PHE A 42 -2.48 -25.43 -0.29
C PHE A 42 -3.74 -26.30 -0.28
N SER A 43 -4.07 -26.95 -1.42
CA SER A 43 -5.27 -27.81 -1.55
C SER A 43 -6.56 -27.08 -1.16
N VAL A 44 -6.70 -25.81 -1.58
CA VAL A 44 -7.87 -24.96 -1.32
C VAL A 44 -8.70 -24.77 -2.59
N ASN A 45 -9.99 -24.50 -2.43
CA ASN A 45 -10.91 -24.25 -3.55
C ASN A 45 -10.87 -22.77 -4.01
N THR A 46 -11.56 -22.47 -5.11
CA THR A 46 -11.60 -21.13 -5.71
C THR A 46 -12.18 -20.07 -4.75
N SER A 47 -13.24 -20.40 -4.01
CA SER A 47 -13.84 -19.47 -3.05
C SER A 47 -12.87 -19.14 -1.92
N THR A 48 -12.12 -20.12 -1.43
CA THR A 48 -11.13 -19.92 -0.37
C THR A 48 -9.94 -19.09 -0.86
N VAL A 49 -9.39 -19.36 -2.05
CA VAL A 49 -8.21 -18.62 -2.53
C VAL A 49 -8.48 -17.13 -2.76
N GLN A 50 -9.71 -16.75 -3.10
CA GLN A 50 -10.09 -15.34 -3.28
C GLN A 50 -9.89 -14.50 -2.02
N TRP A 51 -9.89 -15.11 -0.82
CA TRP A 51 -9.63 -14.41 0.43
C TRP A 51 -8.26 -13.73 0.48
N VAL A 52 -7.29 -14.20 -0.29
CA VAL A 52 -5.96 -13.57 -0.43
C VAL A 52 -6.07 -12.12 -0.91
N THR A 53 -6.95 -11.86 -1.88
CA THR A 53 -7.18 -10.51 -2.40
C THR A 53 -8.27 -9.80 -1.62
N THR A 54 -9.35 -10.49 -1.25
CA THR A 54 -10.47 -9.89 -0.53
C THR A 54 -10.04 -9.29 0.81
N ILE A 55 -9.28 -10.01 1.63
CA ILE A 55 -8.81 -9.49 2.92
C ILE A 55 -7.89 -8.27 2.76
N TYR A 56 -7.01 -8.31 1.75
CA TYR A 56 -6.13 -7.20 1.44
C TYR A 56 -6.92 -5.94 1.07
N LEU A 57 -7.84 -6.03 0.11
CA LEU A 57 -8.66 -4.91 -0.35
C LEU A 57 -9.58 -4.38 0.77
N LEU A 58 -10.15 -5.28 1.57
CA LEU A 58 -10.98 -4.93 2.72
C LEU A 58 -10.19 -4.09 3.73
N VAL A 59 -8.99 -4.53 4.08
CA VAL A 59 -8.14 -3.80 5.02
C VAL A 59 -7.71 -2.46 4.43
N VAL A 60 -7.30 -2.41 3.15
CA VAL A 60 -6.98 -1.15 2.47
C VAL A 60 -8.17 -0.18 2.52
N ALA A 61 -9.38 -0.66 2.21
CA ALA A 61 -10.59 0.15 2.23
C ALA A 61 -10.91 0.72 3.63
N CYS A 62 -10.62 -0.05 4.69
CA CYS A 62 -10.78 0.43 6.07
C CYS A 62 -9.69 1.43 6.50
N VAL A 63 -8.46 1.25 6.01
CA VAL A 63 -7.30 2.08 6.40
C VAL A 63 -7.28 3.42 5.67
N VAL A 64 -7.72 3.49 4.42
CA VAL A 64 -7.71 4.74 3.63
C VAL A 64 -8.46 5.89 4.32
N PRO A 65 -9.70 5.73 4.82
CA PRO A 65 -10.37 6.80 5.57
C PRO A 65 -9.65 7.17 6.88
N LEU A 66 -9.06 6.18 7.57
CA LEU A 66 -8.30 6.39 8.80
C LEU A 66 -7.05 7.25 8.57
N SER A 67 -6.50 7.24 7.35
CA SER A 67 -5.31 8.01 6.99
C SER A 67 -5.48 9.52 7.18
N ALA A 68 -6.69 10.05 6.94
CA ALA A 68 -7.01 11.45 7.11
C ALA A 68 -6.91 11.89 8.58
N TYR A 69 -7.36 11.05 9.50
CA TYR A 69 -7.23 11.26 10.94
C TYR A 69 -5.76 11.16 11.38
N LEU A 70 -5.06 10.11 10.96
CA LEU A 70 -3.67 9.88 11.36
C LEU A 70 -2.74 10.99 10.88
N LYS A 71 -3.00 11.58 9.72
CA LYS A 71 -2.28 12.75 9.22
C LYS A 71 -2.33 13.93 10.20
N ARG A 72 -3.45 14.16 10.87
CA ARG A 72 -3.62 15.27 11.84
C ARG A 72 -2.96 14.95 13.19
N SER A 73 -2.95 13.67 13.58
CA SER A 73 -2.50 13.21 14.89
C SER A 73 -1.04 12.79 14.95
N PHE A 74 -0.43 12.42 13.82
CA PHE A 74 0.92 11.88 13.75
C PHE A 74 1.77 12.55 12.67
N LYS A 75 3.09 12.52 12.87
CA LYS A 75 4.05 13.02 11.88
C LYS A 75 4.03 12.14 10.62
N MET A 76 4.07 12.75 9.44
CA MET A 76 4.10 12.04 8.15
C MET A 76 5.21 10.98 8.08
N LYS A 77 6.39 11.29 8.64
CA LYS A 77 7.51 10.36 8.71
C LYS A 77 7.20 9.12 9.55
N THR A 78 6.46 9.28 10.66
CA THR A 78 6.02 8.16 11.51
C THR A 78 4.99 7.30 10.79
N ILE A 79 4.01 7.93 10.12
CA ILE A 79 3.01 7.20 9.33
C ILE A 79 3.69 6.39 8.22
N PHE A 80 4.64 7.00 7.50
CA PHE A 80 5.42 6.32 6.46
C PHE A 80 6.23 5.14 7.02
N LEU A 81 6.92 5.34 8.15
CA LEU A 81 7.70 4.29 8.79
C LEU A 81 6.82 3.09 9.14
N VAL A 82 5.70 3.33 9.82
CA VAL A 82 4.76 2.26 10.21
C VAL A 82 4.17 1.57 8.98
N ALA A 83 3.73 2.34 7.99
CA ALA A 83 3.17 1.81 6.74
C ALA A 83 4.16 0.91 6.00
N ASN A 84 5.42 1.36 5.87
CA ASN A 84 6.45 0.61 5.16
C ASN A 84 6.88 -0.65 5.95
N LEU A 85 7.04 -0.54 7.28
CA LEU A 85 7.37 -1.69 8.13
C LEU A 85 6.26 -2.74 8.12
N LEU A 86 5.00 -2.35 8.17
CA LEU A 86 3.87 -3.28 8.05
C LEU A 86 3.86 -3.97 6.68
N SER A 87 4.12 -3.21 5.61
CA SER A 87 4.21 -3.79 4.25
C SER A 87 5.36 -4.79 4.14
N ILE A 88 6.54 -4.47 4.68
CA ILE A 88 7.70 -5.37 4.72
C ILE A 88 7.38 -6.62 5.55
N LEU A 89 6.77 -6.45 6.72
CA LEU A 89 6.38 -7.57 7.59
C LEU A 89 5.38 -8.49 6.88
N GLY A 90 4.36 -7.93 6.23
CA GLY A 90 3.39 -8.71 5.45
C GLY A 90 4.06 -9.50 4.32
N VAL A 91 4.96 -8.87 3.57
CA VAL A 91 5.76 -9.52 2.51
C VAL A 91 6.61 -10.66 3.06
N LEU A 92 7.23 -10.49 4.22
CA LEU A 92 8.02 -11.56 4.87
C LEU A 92 7.13 -12.72 5.33
N ILE A 93 5.97 -12.44 5.94
CA ILE A 93 5.01 -13.48 6.34
C ILE A 93 4.56 -14.28 5.11
N ASP A 94 4.23 -13.61 4.01
CA ASP A 94 3.81 -14.25 2.76
C ASP A 94 4.93 -15.08 2.14
N PHE A 95 6.17 -14.59 2.16
CA PHE A 95 7.33 -15.30 1.63
C PHE A 95 7.59 -16.62 2.36
N ILE A 96 7.51 -16.63 3.70
CA ILE A 96 7.77 -17.83 4.52
C ILE A 96 6.52 -18.65 4.78
N ALA A 97 5.34 -18.27 4.27
CA ALA A 97 4.04 -18.86 4.61
C ALA A 97 4.04 -20.39 4.51
N PRO A 98 3.86 -21.13 5.62
CA PRO A 98 3.79 -22.59 5.62
C PRO A 98 2.38 -23.10 5.31
N SER A 99 1.35 -22.28 5.46
CA SER A 99 -0.05 -22.63 5.23
C SER A 99 -0.82 -21.46 4.60
N PHE A 100 -2.00 -21.76 4.04
CA PHE A 100 -2.87 -20.75 3.44
C PHE A 100 -3.26 -19.64 4.42
N GLY A 101 -3.53 -19.97 5.68
CA GLY A 101 -3.86 -19.00 6.72
C GLY A 101 -2.73 -17.97 6.95
N PHE A 102 -1.46 -18.38 6.82
CA PHE A 102 -0.34 -17.43 6.88
C PHE A 102 -0.29 -16.50 5.69
N VAL A 103 -0.66 -16.95 4.48
CA VAL A 103 -0.78 -16.07 3.32
C VAL A 103 -1.88 -15.02 3.56
N VAL A 104 -3.05 -15.43 4.05
CA VAL A 104 -4.13 -14.50 4.40
C VAL A 104 -3.69 -13.49 5.47
N LEU A 105 -2.95 -13.95 6.50
CA LEU A 105 -2.40 -13.07 7.54
C LEU A 105 -1.38 -12.07 6.97
N GLY A 106 -0.46 -12.52 6.13
CA GLY A 106 0.52 -11.65 5.48
C GLY A 106 -0.16 -10.58 4.63
N ARG A 107 -1.19 -10.96 3.86
CA ARG A 107 -1.98 -10.03 3.05
C ARG A 107 -2.75 -9.01 3.90
N LEU A 108 -3.29 -9.42 5.04
CA LEU A 108 -3.92 -8.52 6.00
C LEU A 108 -2.91 -7.47 6.50
N VAL A 109 -1.75 -7.91 6.98
CA VAL A 109 -0.70 -7.02 7.50
C VAL A 109 -0.16 -6.09 6.39
N GLN A 110 0.03 -6.60 5.18
CA GLN A 110 0.47 -5.81 4.02
C GLN A 110 -0.57 -4.76 3.64
N GLY A 111 -1.86 -5.11 3.63
CA GLY A 111 -2.97 -4.19 3.36
C GLY A 111 -3.03 -3.03 4.36
N MET A 112 -2.76 -3.28 5.65
CA MET A 112 -2.65 -2.23 6.66
C MET A 112 -1.55 -1.22 6.30
N GLY A 113 -0.39 -1.67 5.85
CA GLY A 113 0.71 -0.79 5.44
C GLY A 113 0.37 0.01 4.18
N VAL A 114 -0.05 -0.66 3.13
CA VAL A 114 -0.30 -0.05 1.82
C VAL A 114 -1.48 0.93 1.84
N GLY A 115 -2.50 0.69 2.67
CA GLY A 115 -3.64 1.60 2.80
C GLY A 115 -3.27 3.04 3.19
N PHE A 116 -2.13 3.25 3.83
CA PHE A 116 -1.61 4.59 4.14
C PHE A 116 -0.79 5.20 2.99
N ALA A 117 -0.24 4.40 2.09
CA ALA A 117 0.77 4.83 1.13
C ALA A 117 0.26 5.89 0.14
N LEU A 118 -0.88 5.64 -0.49
CA LEU A 118 -1.46 6.53 -1.50
C LEU A 118 -1.92 7.87 -0.91
N PRO A 119 -2.73 7.90 0.19
CA PRO A 119 -3.07 9.16 0.83
C PRO A 119 -1.86 9.94 1.31
N LEU A 120 -0.84 9.28 1.83
CA LEU A 120 0.38 9.92 2.31
C LEU A 120 1.15 10.58 1.16
N MET A 121 1.27 9.93 0.01
CA MET A 121 1.90 10.49 -1.19
C MET A 121 1.20 11.79 -1.63
N PHE A 122 -0.12 11.77 -1.74
CA PHE A 122 -0.88 12.97 -2.14
C PHE A 122 -0.80 14.07 -1.09
N ASN A 123 -0.78 13.74 0.20
CA ASN A 123 -0.60 14.72 1.27
C ASN A 123 0.78 15.40 1.18
N ILE A 124 1.86 14.67 0.91
CA ILE A 124 3.18 15.25 0.70
C ILE A 124 3.17 16.20 -0.50
N ILE A 125 2.52 15.82 -1.60
CA ILE A 125 2.39 16.68 -2.79
C ILE A 125 1.66 17.98 -2.45
N LEU A 126 0.51 17.89 -1.79
CA LEU A 126 -0.31 19.05 -1.46
C LEU A 126 0.37 20.04 -0.48
N GLU A 127 1.19 19.52 0.45
CA GLU A 127 1.80 20.35 1.49
C GLU A 127 3.20 20.88 1.13
N GLN A 128 3.93 20.16 0.26
CA GLN A 128 5.35 20.43 0.07
C GLN A 128 5.72 20.86 -1.36
N VAL A 129 4.84 20.65 -2.32
CA VAL A 129 5.06 21.07 -3.71
C VAL A 129 4.55 22.50 -3.93
N PRO A 130 5.29 23.37 -4.64
CA PRO A 130 4.81 24.70 -5.00
C PRO A 130 3.47 24.65 -5.76
N SER A 131 2.54 25.55 -5.43
CA SER A 131 1.15 25.53 -5.91
C SER A 131 1.01 25.39 -7.44
N ARG A 132 1.91 26.03 -8.21
CA ARG A 132 1.93 25.93 -9.68
C ARG A 132 2.26 24.53 -10.22
N LYS A 133 2.91 23.68 -9.42
CA LYS A 133 3.39 22.35 -9.83
C LYS A 133 2.61 21.21 -9.17
N ILE A 134 1.64 21.52 -8.28
CA ILE A 134 0.81 20.51 -7.60
C ILE A 134 0.10 19.63 -8.64
N GLY A 135 -0.57 20.20 -9.64
CA GLY A 135 -1.28 19.44 -10.67
C GLY A 135 -0.38 18.48 -11.43
N LEU A 136 0.84 18.92 -11.79
CA LEU A 136 1.83 18.06 -12.44
C LEU A 136 2.23 16.89 -11.54
N MET A 137 2.55 17.15 -10.28
CA MET A 137 2.99 16.13 -9.34
C MET A 137 1.85 15.18 -8.93
N MET A 138 0.61 15.66 -8.85
CA MET A 138 -0.58 14.82 -8.70
C MET A 138 -0.73 13.88 -9.90
N GLY A 139 -0.52 14.36 -11.11
CA GLY A 139 -0.50 13.56 -12.33
C GLY A 139 0.59 12.48 -12.29
N VAL A 140 1.81 12.82 -11.85
CA VAL A 140 2.90 11.84 -11.67
C VAL A 140 2.53 10.79 -10.63
N GLY A 141 2.00 11.18 -9.47
CA GLY A 141 1.55 10.26 -8.43
C GLY A 141 0.46 9.30 -8.93
N THR A 142 -0.53 9.83 -9.65
CA THR A 142 -1.58 9.01 -10.27
C THR A 142 -1.01 8.06 -11.32
N LEU A 143 -0.05 8.50 -12.14
CA LEU A 143 0.61 7.66 -13.14
C LEU A 143 1.35 6.48 -12.51
N ILE A 144 2.08 6.71 -11.41
CA ILE A 144 2.79 5.66 -10.67
C ILE A 144 1.82 4.55 -10.26
N THR A 145 0.64 4.92 -9.73
CA THR A 145 -0.36 3.95 -9.28
C THR A 145 -1.16 3.33 -10.42
N ALA A 146 -1.43 4.07 -11.50
CA ALA A 146 -2.18 3.57 -12.65
C ALA A 146 -1.40 2.55 -13.49
N VAL A 147 -0.07 2.63 -13.51
CA VAL A 147 0.79 1.66 -14.21
C VAL A 147 0.94 0.36 -13.44
N ALA A 148 0.79 0.37 -12.12
CA ALA A 148 0.96 -0.80 -11.27
C ALA A 148 0.05 -2.00 -11.64
N PRO A 149 -1.27 -1.82 -11.89
CA PRO A 149 -2.14 -2.92 -12.30
C PRO A 149 -1.79 -3.54 -13.65
N ALA A 150 -1.16 -2.78 -14.55
CA ALA A 150 -0.74 -3.30 -15.86
C ALA A 150 0.54 -4.13 -15.75
N ILE A 151 1.46 -3.73 -14.88
CA ILE A 151 2.75 -4.42 -14.65
C ILE A 151 2.57 -5.66 -13.78
N GLY A 152 1.70 -5.59 -12.76
CA GLY A 152 1.52 -6.65 -11.76
C GLY A 152 1.28 -8.03 -12.37
N PRO A 153 0.27 -8.22 -13.23
CA PRO A 153 -0.01 -9.52 -13.82
C PRO A 153 1.14 -10.06 -14.69
N THR A 154 1.78 -9.20 -15.46
CA THR A 154 2.88 -9.60 -16.34
C THR A 154 4.09 -10.07 -15.53
N VAL A 155 4.53 -9.25 -14.56
CA VAL A 155 5.67 -9.59 -13.69
C VAL A 155 5.31 -10.75 -12.78
N GLY A 156 4.13 -10.74 -12.17
CA GLY A 156 3.64 -11.84 -11.33
C GLY A 156 3.55 -13.17 -12.06
N GLY A 157 3.05 -13.17 -13.30
CA GLY A 157 2.98 -14.34 -14.15
C GLY A 157 4.36 -14.90 -14.48
N LEU A 158 5.30 -14.04 -14.93
CA LEU A 158 6.67 -14.44 -15.25
C LEU A 158 7.40 -15.00 -14.00
N LEU A 159 7.32 -14.30 -12.88
CA LEU A 159 7.95 -14.74 -11.64
C LEU A 159 7.37 -16.07 -11.17
N THR A 160 6.06 -16.20 -11.19
CA THR A 160 5.38 -17.43 -10.75
C THR A 160 5.71 -18.62 -11.62
N ALA A 161 5.79 -18.43 -12.95
CA ALA A 161 6.09 -19.49 -13.89
C ALA A 161 7.52 -20.03 -13.77
N HIS A 162 8.51 -19.16 -13.49
CA HIS A 162 9.93 -19.56 -13.48
C HIS A 162 10.45 -19.84 -12.06
N PHE A 163 9.96 -19.13 -11.03
CA PHE A 163 10.53 -19.16 -9.69
C PHE A 163 9.49 -19.48 -8.60
N GLY A 164 8.24 -19.70 -8.99
CA GLY A 164 7.15 -19.95 -8.06
C GLY A 164 6.57 -18.67 -7.44
N TRP A 165 5.38 -18.76 -6.86
CA TRP A 165 4.59 -17.63 -6.36
C TRP A 165 5.29 -16.80 -5.26
N ARG A 166 6.14 -17.42 -4.45
CA ARG A 166 6.90 -16.74 -3.39
C ARG A 166 7.90 -15.70 -3.92
N SER A 167 8.35 -15.85 -5.16
CA SER A 167 9.29 -14.92 -5.79
C SER A 167 8.74 -13.51 -5.95
N ILE A 168 7.42 -13.33 -6.02
CA ILE A 168 6.77 -12.02 -6.03
C ILE A 168 7.18 -11.24 -4.77
N PHE A 169 7.11 -11.86 -3.62
CA PHE A 169 7.45 -11.23 -2.34
C PHE A 169 8.96 -11.01 -2.20
N LEU A 170 9.77 -11.94 -2.73
CA LEU A 170 11.22 -11.79 -2.74
C LEU A 170 11.67 -10.56 -3.55
N VAL A 171 11.00 -10.27 -4.66
CA VAL A 171 11.26 -9.07 -5.47
C VAL A 171 10.74 -7.80 -4.79
N GLN A 172 9.58 -7.85 -4.16
CA GLN A 172 9.01 -6.70 -3.45
C GLN A 172 9.86 -6.27 -2.24
N PHE A 173 10.46 -7.21 -1.54
CA PHE A 173 11.20 -6.95 -0.31
C PHE A 173 12.32 -5.91 -0.47
N PRO A 174 13.30 -6.05 -1.39
CA PRO A 174 14.36 -5.06 -1.58
C PRO A 174 13.83 -3.71 -2.07
N ILE A 175 12.76 -3.69 -2.86
CA ILE A 175 12.15 -2.46 -3.34
C ILE A 175 11.52 -1.68 -2.17
N LEU A 176 10.83 -2.37 -1.26
CA LEU A 176 10.27 -1.76 -0.05
C LEU A 176 11.37 -1.28 0.90
N LEU A 177 12.49 -2.00 1.03
CA LEU A 177 13.65 -1.53 1.80
C LEU A 177 14.26 -0.26 1.20
N ALA A 178 14.41 -0.20 -0.11
CA ALA A 178 14.89 1.01 -0.80
C ALA A 178 13.93 2.19 -0.57
N SER A 179 12.61 1.96 -0.68
CA SER A 179 11.58 2.93 -0.34
C SER A 179 11.71 3.41 1.10
N LEU A 180 11.90 2.50 2.06
CA LEU A 180 12.06 2.83 3.49
C LEU A 180 13.24 3.77 3.71
N VAL A 181 14.41 3.42 3.19
CA VAL A 181 15.63 4.23 3.33
C VAL A 181 15.45 5.60 2.68
N ALA A 182 14.91 5.65 1.47
CA ALA A 182 14.65 6.90 0.75
C ALA A 182 13.67 7.80 1.51
N GLY A 183 12.54 7.24 1.97
CA GLY A 183 11.51 8.00 2.68
C GLY A 183 11.98 8.50 4.04
N LEU A 184 12.71 7.70 4.83
CA LEU A 184 13.24 8.12 6.12
C LEU A 184 14.23 9.29 6.01
N ARG A 185 14.93 9.42 4.88
CA ARG A 185 15.88 10.52 4.63
C ARG A 185 15.24 11.76 4.03
N SER A 186 14.09 11.62 3.36
CA SER A 186 13.51 12.69 2.54
C SER A 186 12.19 13.24 3.06
N ILE A 187 11.41 12.48 3.85
CA ILE A 187 10.12 12.95 4.37
C ILE A 187 10.36 13.92 5.52
N GLU A 188 9.92 15.15 5.33
CA GLU A 188 9.97 16.23 6.31
C GLU A 188 8.54 16.58 6.78
N GLN A 189 8.41 17.06 8.00
CA GLN A 189 7.15 17.54 8.55
C GLN A 189 7.09 19.06 8.39
N LYS A 190 6.10 19.56 7.62
CA LYS A 190 5.88 21.01 7.48
C LYS A 190 4.66 21.51 8.25
N SER A 191 3.63 20.68 8.40
CA SER A 191 2.43 21.01 9.16
C SER A 191 2.58 20.68 10.64
N GLU A 192 1.99 21.49 11.53
CA GLU A 192 1.89 21.17 12.95
C GLU A 192 0.95 19.99 13.17
N VAL A 193 1.34 19.09 14.06
CA VAL A 193 0.51 17.96 14.48
C VAL A 193 -0.50 18.48 15.50
N GLN A 194 -1.76 18.55 15.13
CA GLN A 194 -2.86 18.84 16.03
C GLN A 194 -3.40 17.51 16.55
N ARG A 195 -3.24 17.24 17.86
CA ARG A 195 -3.80 16.05 18.48
C ARG A 195 -5.33 16.20 18.54
N GLU A 196 -6.01 15.73 17.52
CA GLU A 196 -7.47 15.59 17.57
C GLU A 196 -7.83 14.30 18.31
N SER A 197 -8.91 14.34 19.11
CA SER A 197 -9.49 13.14 19.72
C SER A 197 -10.06 12.24 18.62
N LEU A 198 -9.73 10.94 18.67
CA LEU A 198 -10.36 9.94 17.78
C LEU A 198 -11.88 9.94 17.98
N ASP A 199 -12.60 10.27 16.95
CA ASP A 199 -14.02 9.94 16.89
C ASP A 199 -14.15 8.44 16.55
N ILE A 200 -14.09 7.64 17.62
CA ILE A 200 -14.16 6.17 17.53
C ILE A 200 -15.48 5.75 16.87
N LEU A 201 -16.55 6.50 17.08
CA LEU A 201 -17.87 6.17 16.53
C LEU A 201 -17.88 6.31 14.99
N SER A 202 -17.35 7.42 14.46
CA SER A 202 -17.23 7.63 13.01
C SER A 202 -16.29 6.62 12.37
N LEU A 203 -15.20 6.25 13.05
CA LEU A 203 -14.28 5.22 12.59
C LEU A 203 -14.95 3.85 12.50
N LEU A 204 -15.62 3.42 13.57
CA LEU A 204 -16.36 2.15 13.60
C LEU A 204 -17.48 2.13 12.55
N ALA A 205 -18.25 3.21 12.43
CA ALA A 205 -19.30 3.32 11.41
C ALA A 205 -18.72 3.15 9.99
N THR A 206 -17.56 3.75 9.69
CA THR A 206 -16.90 3.62 8.40
C THR A 206 -16.43 2.18 8.16
N ILE A 207 -15.81 1.55 9.16
CA ILE A 207 -15.36 0.14 9.08
C ILE A 207 -16.56 -0.79 8.84
N PHE A 208 -17.65 -0.62 9.61
CA PHE A 208 -18.85 -1.44 9.44
C PHE A 208 -19.54 -1.23 8.09
N LEU A 209 -19.53 0.01 7.56
CA LEU A 209 -20.05 0.30 6.23
C LEU A 209 -19.29 -0.47 5.14
N PHE A 210 -17.95 -0.41 5.15
CA PHE A 210 -17.13 -1.10 4.15
C PHE A 210 -17.18 -2.62 4.33
N LEU A 211 -17.17 -3.12 5.57
CA LEU A 211 -17.38 -4.55 5.86
C LEU A 211 -18.72 -5.03 5.33
N GLY A 212 -19.79 -4.31 5.61
CA GLY A 212 -21.14 -4.65 5.15
C GLY A 212 -21.28 -4.65 3.63
N LEU A 213 -20.67 -3.64 2.95
CA LEU A 213 -20.66 -3.57 1.50
C LEU A 213 -19.88 -4.75 0.87
N ILE A 214 -18.68 -5.04 1.36
CA ILE A 214 -17.84 -6.11 0.79
C ILE A 214 -18.43 -7.49 1.06
N LEU A 215 -18.93 -7.75 2.28
CA LEU A 215 -19.55 -9.02 2.62
C LEU A 215 -20.91 -9.20 1.91
N GLY A 216 -21.68 -8.13 1.74
CA GLY A 216 -22.96 -8.17 1.00
C GLY A 216 -22.80 -8.39 -0.51
N LEU A 217 -21.63 -8.09 -1.08
CA LEU A 217 -21.31 -8.40 -2.49
C LEU A 217 -20.76 -9.82 -2.66
N HIS A 218 -20.34 -10.48 -1.60
CA HIS A 218 -19.82 -11.85 -1.60
C HIS A 218 -20.89 -12.92 -1.30
N GLY A 219 -22.07 -12.56 -0.82
CA GLY A 219 -23.22 -13.43 -0.59
C GLY A 219 -24.15 -13.42 -1.79
#